data_42ccaabc0c42c51fdb338a30244eae6f
#
_entry.id   42ccaabc0c42c51fdb338a30244eae6f
#
_cell.length_a   1.000
_cell.length_b   1.000
_cell.length_c   1.000
_cell.angle_alpha   90.00
_cell.angle_beta   90.00
_cell.angle_gamma   90.00
#
_symmetry.space_group_name_H-M   'P 1'
#
loop_
_entity.id
_entity.type
_entity.pdbx_description
1 polymer ?
#
loop_
_entity_poly.entity_id
_entity_poly.type
_entity_poly.pdbx_seq_one_letter_code
_entity_poly.pdbx_strand_id
1 'polypeptide(L)' 'MKFTVILEYDEDGIYVVSIPALPGCISDGKTVEEALANIREAIQCFIDDMKSDGDPIPEDAEIIGTVEVDV' A
#
# COMPACT_ATOMS: atom_id res chain seq x y z
N MET A 1 -7.51 10.08 2.96
CA MET A 1 -6.31 9.62 3.67
C MET A 1 -5.26 9.21 2.66
N LYS A 2 -4.03 9.67 2.81
CA LYS A 2 -2.94 9.40 1.87
C LYS A 2 -1.90 8.49 2.49
N PHE A 3 -1.39 7.57 1.67
CA PHE A 3 -0.32 6.68 2.08
C PHE A 3 0.77 6.67 1.01
N THR A 4 2.02 6.67 1.47
CA THR A 4 3.17 6.48 0.60
C THR A 4 3.33 5.00 0.33
N VAL A 5 3.54 4.64 -0.93
CA VAL A 5 3.76 3.26 -1.34
C VAL A 5 5.17 3.07 -1.85
N ILE A 6 5.72 1.89 -1.63
CA ILE A 6 6.99 1.48 -2.22
C ILE A 6 6.67 0.52 -3.36
N LEU A 7 7.12 0.86 -4.55
CA LEU A 7 6.96 0.05 -5.76
C LEU A 7 8.29 -0.59 -6.12
N GLU A 8 8.30 -1.90 -6.27
CA GLU A 8 9.47 -2.66 -6.69
C GLU A 8 9.10 -3.53 -7.89
N TYR A 9 10.02 -3.67 -8.83
CA TYR A 9 9.86 -4.54 -9.99
C TYR A 9 10.69 -5.80 -9.77
N ASP A 10 10.04 -6.96 -9.73
CA ASP A 10 10.75 -8.21 -9.46
C ASP A 10 11.25 -8.89 -10.73
N GLU A 11 11.96 -10.00 -10.54
CA GLU A 11 12.56 -10.76 -11.64
C GLU A 11 11.54 -11.39 -12.58
N ASP A 12 10.34 -11.62 -12.09
CA ASP A 12 9.26 -12.24 -12.86
C ASP A 12 8.43 -11.24 -13.68
N GLY A 13 8.82 -9.96 -13.65
CA GLY A 13 8.09 -8.92 -14.35
C GLY A 13 6.84 -8.45 -13.63
N ILE A 14 6.80 -8.63 -12.32
CA ILE A 14 5.68 -8.23 -11.47
C ILE A 14 6.08 -7.00 -10.66
N TYR A 15 5.18 -6.04 -10.57
CA TYR A 15 5.33 -4.90 -9.66
C TYR A 15 4.78 -5.29 -8.29
N VAL A 16 5.63 -5.24 -7.29
CA VAL A 16 5.25 -5.47 -5.90
C VAL A 16 5.13 -4.12 -5.22
N VAL A 17 4.06 -3.93 -4.48
CA VAL A 17 3.77 -2.66 -3.81
C VAL A 17 3.51 -2.91 -2.34
N SER A 18 4.11 -2.07 -1.50
CA SER A 18 3.96 -2.16 -0.04
C SER A 18 3.74 -0.78 0.57
N ILE A 19 3.18 -0.76 1.77
CA ILE A 19 2.89 0.47 2.51
C ILE A 19 3.72 0.46 3.79
N PRO A 20 4.75 1.32 3.91
CA PRO A 20 5.56 1.36 5.12
C PRO A 20 4.78 1.65 6.40
N ALA A 21 3.77 2.52 6.33
CA ALA A 21 2.94 2.87 7.48
C ALA A 21 2.02 1.74 7.93
N LEU A 22 1.76 0.75 7.08
CA LEU A 22 0.88 -0.38 7.37
C LEU A 22 1.65 -1.68 7.18
N PRO A 23 2.41 -2.13 8.18
CA PRO A 23 3.21 -3.36 8.06
C PRO A 23 2.35 -4.57 7.69
N GLY A 24 2.77 -5.30 6.67
CA GLY A 24 2.03 -6.44 6.15
C GLY A 24 1.03 -6.10 5.06
N CYS A 25 0.81 -4.83 4.77
CA CYS A 25 -0.06 -4.40 3.66
C CYS A 25 0.74 -4.42 2.37
N ILE A 26 0.63 -5.50 1.62
CA ILE A 26 1.40 -5.74 0.39
C ILE A 26 0.46 -6.23 -0.69
N SER A 27 0.71 -5.81 -1.92
CA SER A 27 -0.02 -6.30 -3.09
C SER A 27 0.93 -6.34 -4.30
N ASP A 28 0.41 -6.73 -5.44
CA ASP A 28 1.19 -6.80 -6.68
C ASP A 28 0.31 -6.57 -7.90
N GLY A 29 0.95 -6.49 -9.06
CA GLY A 29 0.28 -6.37 -10.34
C GLY A 29 1.27 -6.47 -11.49
N LYS A 30 0.77 -6.76 -12.67
CA LYS A 30 1.60 -6.86 -13.88
C LYS A 30 2.00 -5.51 -14.44
N THR A 31 1.27 -4.47 -14.06
CA THR A 31 1.54 -3.09 -14.43
C THR A 31 1.52 -2.23 -13.17
N VAL A 32 2.09 -1.03 -13.26
CA VAL A 32 2.04 -0.06 -12.16
C VAL A 32 0.59 0.27 -11.81
N GLU A 33 -0.25 0.48 -12.82
CA GLU A 33 -1.66 0.81 -12.60
C GLU A 33 -2.40 -0.30 -11.88
N GLU A 34 -2.16 -1.55 -12.28
CA GLU A 34 -2.76 -2.72 -11.64
C GLU A 34 -2.29 -2.86 -10.19
N ALA A 35 -0.98 -2.72 -9.95
CA ALA A 35 -0.41 -2.79 -8.60
C ALA A 35 -1.00 -1.72 -7.70
N LEU A 36 -1.12 -0.48 -8.19
CA LEU A 36 -1.69 0.63 -7.42
C LEU A 36 -3.17 0.43 -7.14
N ALA A 37 -3.93 -0.10 -8.09
CA ALA A 37 -5.34 -0.42 -7.88
C ALA A 37 -5.49 -1.50 -6.81
N ASN A 38 -4.66 -2.54 -6.87
CA ASN A 38 -4.70 -3.65 -5.93
C ASN A 38 -4.29 -3.22 -4.51
N ILE A 39 -3.26 -2.38 -4.38
CA ILE A 39 -2.85 -1.90 -3.05
C ILE A 39 -3.92 -1.00 -2.44
N ARG A 40 -4.63 -0.23 -3.25
CA ARG A 40 -5.72 0.62 -2.76
C ARG A 40 -6.81 -0.22 -2.10
N GLU A 41 -7.19 -1.34 -2.71
CA GLU A 41 -8.14 -2.28 -2.10
C GLU A 41 -7.57 -2.91 -0.82
N ALA A 42 -6.30 -3.29 -0.84
CA ALA A 42 -5.64 -3.87 0.31
C ALA A 42 -5.59 -2.90 1.49
N ILE A 43 -5.31 -1.62 1.22
CA ILE A 43 -5.30 -0.59 2.26
C ILE A 43 -6.70 -0.45 2.87
N GLN A 44 -7.73 -0.44 2.04
CA GLN A 44 -9.10 -0.28 2.51
C GLN A 44 -9.49 -1.43 3.46
N CYS A 45 -9.18 -2.66 3.07
CA CYS A 45 -9.43 -3.83 3.92
C CYS A 45 -8.63 -3.76 5.22
N PHE A 46 -7.37 -3.35 5.15
CA PHE A 46 -6.49 -3.24 6.30
C PHE A 46 -7.02 -2.20 7.30
N ILE A 47 -7.45 -1.05 6.80
CA ILE A 47 -8.01 0.02 7.63
C ILE A 47 -9.33 -0.41 8.26
N ASP A 48 -10.18 -1.09 7.50
CA ASP A 48 -11.47 -1.59 8.02
C ASP A 48 -11.26 -2.58 9.16
N ASP A 49 -10.28 -3.47 9.04
CA ASP A 49 -9.92 -4.40 10.11
C ASP A 49 -9.39 -3.66 11.34
N MET A 50 -8.54 -2.66 11.16
CA MET A 50 -8.02 -1.87 12.26
C MET A 50 -9.15 -1.13 13.00
N LYS A 51 -10.10 -0.56 12.27
CA LYS A 51 -11.25 0.11 12.86
C LYS A 51 -12.11 -0.85 13.67
N SER A 52 -12.31 -2.07 13.17
CA SER A 52 -13.08 -3.10 13.86
C SER A 52 -12.42 -3.51 15.17
N ASP A 53 -11.09 -3.57 15.19
CA ASP A 53 -10.31 -3.94 16.38
C ASP A 53 -10.10 -2.76 17.33
N GLY A 54 -10.45 -1.54 16.90
CA GLY A 54 -10.23 -0.34 17.68
C GLY A 54 -8.79 0.14 17.68
N ASP A 55 -7.95 -0.38 16.78
CA ASP A 55 -6.55 0.00 16.67
C ASP A 55 -6.41 1.39 16.02
N PRO A 56 -5.44 2.21 16.46
CA PRO A 56 -5.19 3.48 15.80
C PRO A 56 -4.59 3.27 14.42
N ILE A 57 -5.06 4.06 13.45
CA ILE A 57 -4.52 4.03 12.09
C ILE A 57 -3.21 4.80 12.07
N PRO A 58 -2.09 4.17 11.65
CA PRO A 58 -0.80 4.85 11.60
C PRO A 58 -0.79 6.00 10.61
N GLU A 59 -0.05 7.06 10.96
CA GLU A 59 0.19 8.15 10.03
C GLU A 59 1.28 7.74 9.04
N ASP A 60 1.18 8.28 7.81
CA ASP A 60 2.16 8.02 6.78
C ASP A 60 3.50 8.66 7.13
N ALA A 61 4.59 7.92 6.93
CA ALA A 61 5.93 8.44 7.10
C ALA A 61 6.43 9.01 5.77
N GLU A 62 7.18 10.12 5.83
CA GLU A 62 7.75 10.70 4.63
C GLU A 62 8.87 9.81 4.10
N ILE A 63 8.69 9.32 2.86
CA ILE A 63 9.66 8.48 2.17
C ILE A 63 9.90 9.06 0.79
N ILE A 64 11.17 9.26 0.45
CA ILE A 64 11.57 9.85 -0.84
C ILE A 64 11.62 8.77 -1.93
N GLY A 65 11.10 9.08 -3.12
CA GLY A 65 11.20 8.21 -4.28
C GLY A 65 10.08 7.19 -4.42
N THR A 66 8.99 7.38 -3.72
CA THR A 66 7.83 6.50 -3.77
C THR A 66 6.63 7.20 -4.39
N VAL A 67 5.57 6.43 -4.68
CA VAL A 67 4.31 6.94 -5.19
C VAL A 67 3.31 7.05 -4.04
N GLU A 68 2.62 8.18 -3.97
CA GLU A 68 1.60 8.40 -2.97
C GLU A 68 0.24 7.92 -3.48
N VAL A 69 -0.47 7.15 -2.67
CA VAL A 69 -1.82 6.68 -2.98
C VAL A 69 -2.82 7.31 -2.02
N ASP A 70 -3.88 7.90 -2.60
CA ASP A 70 -4.96 8.52 -1.84
C ASP A 70 -6.14 7.54 -1.76
N VAL A 71 -6.51 7.15 -0.56
CA VAL A 71 -7.61 6.22 -0.32
C VAL A 71 -8.64 6.78 0.66
#